data_db0e5068be139b610d016ae26ef08f5b
#
_entry.id   db0e5068be139b610d016ae26ef08f5b
#
_cell.length_a   1.000
_cell.length_b   1.000
_cell.length_c   1.000
_cell.angle_alpha   90.00
_cell.angle_beta   90.00
_cell.angle_gamma   90.00
#
_symmetry.space_group_name_H-M   'P 1'
#
loop_
_entity.id
_entity.type
_entity.pdbx_description
1 polymer ?
#
loop_
_entity_poly.entity_id
_entity_poly.type
_entity_poly.pdbx_seq_one_letter_code
_entity_poly.pdbx_strand_id
1 'polypeptide(L)'
;IKALARGSRATRARQHNDDLRRAGIEAPHNIAWGRLQRGREYLFSTAVPGLGIDRWLRRELPAGHRGDLPRRRDLLRELGIFVGRLHHSGFIHGDLRTGNVLAEWQGGRFRFALIDNERNSRHDMPPGKLLLKNLMQLNMHTPEELSRSDRWRFFESWRRQMRELSDIEARLVAVESYQWAMRRLAAKGKLADGSEWVGK
;
A
#
# COMPACT_ATOMS: atom_id res chain seq x y z
N ILE A 1 -3.88 18.73 24.61
CA ILE A 1 -4.94 17.83 25.10
C ILE A 1 -5.26 16.74 24.03
N LYS A 2 -5.38 17.05 22.73
CA LYS A 2 -5.64 16.04 21.67
C LYS A 2 -4.54 15.00 21.46
N ALA A 3 -3.29 15.30 21.81
CA ALA A 3 -2.16 14.35 21.66
C ALA A 3 -2.17 13.25 22.74
N LEU A 4 -2.65 13.55 23.93
CA LEU A 4 -2.78 12.60 25.05
C LEU A 4 -3.86 11.53 24.81
N ALA A 5 -4.88 11.84 23.99
CA ALA A 5 -5.99 10.92 23.69
C ALA A 5 -5.65 9.84 22.64
N ARG A 6 -4.56 9.97 21.91
CA ARG A 6 -4.23 9.06 20.76
C ARG A 6 -3.48 7.77 21.12
N GLY A 7 -3.13 7.53 22.34
CA GLY A 7 -2.30 6.39 22.75
C GLY A 7 -0.88 6.43 22.15
N SER A 8 0.02 5.57 22.64
CA SER A 8 1.38 5.45 22.12
C SER A 8 1.43 4.81 20.74
N ARG A 9 2.60 4.82 20.09
CA ARG A 9 2.81 4.10 18.82
C ARG A 9 2.57 2.60 18.98
N ALA A 10 3.04 1.98 20.07
CA ALA A 10 2.86 0.57 20.36
C ALA A 10 1.38 0.22 20.56
N THR A 11 0.65 1.02 21.34
CA THR A 11 -0.80 0.85 21.52
C THR A 11 -1.55 0.93 20.20
N ARG A 12 -1.28 1.94 19.36
CA ARG A 12 -1.94 2.09 18.05
C ARG A 12 -1.60 0.95 17.11
N ALA A 13 -0.32 0.55 17.01
CA ALA A 13 0.10 -0.57 16.16
C ALA A 13 -0.63 -1.85 16.58
N ARG A 14 -0.72 -2.13 17.88
CA ARG A 14 -1.45 -3.29 18.42
C ARG A 14 -2.92 -3.27 18.01
N GLN A 15 -3.61 -2.15 18.23
CA GLN A 15 -5.03 -2.01 17.89
C GLN A 15 -5.27 -2.20 16.39
N HIS A 16 -4.48 -1.51 15.55
CA HIS A 16 -4.64 -1.59 14.11
C HIS A 16 -4.29 -2.97 13.53
N ASN A 17 -3.29 -3.67 14.09
CA ASN A 17 -3.01 -5.06 13.72
C ASN A 17 -4.23 -5.96 13.99
N ASP A 18 -4.83 -5.86 15.19
CA ASP A 18 -6.01 -6.63 15.56
C ASP A 18 -7.22 -6.28 14.69
N ASP A 19 -7.44 -4.99 14.40
CA ASP A 19 -8.57 -4.53 13.58
C ASP A 19 -8.44 -4.99 12.12
N LEU A 20 -7.25 -4.91 11.53
CA LEU A 20 -6.96 -5.42 10.18
C LEU A 20 -7.24 -6.92 10.10
N ARG A 21 -6.74 -7.69 11.06
CA ARG A 21 -6.94 -9.15 11.08
C ARG A 21 -8.41 -9.53 11.26
N ARG A 22 -9.19 -8.83 12.10
CA ARG A 22 -10.64 -9.02 12.21
C ARG A 22 -11.37 -8.73 10.90
N ALA A 23 -10.83 -7.82 10.08
CA ALA A 23 -11.36 -7.51 8.76
C ALA A 23 -10.86 -8.47 7.66
N GLY A 24 -10.12 -9.54 8.01
CA GLY A 24 -9.56 -10.50 7.05
C GLY A 24 -8.37 -9.98 6.26
N ILE A 25 -7.72 -8.92 6.74
CA ILE A 25 -6.50 -8.34 6.14
C ILE A 25 -5.31 -8.80 6.97
N GLU A 26 -4.36 -9.49 6.34
CA GLU A 26 -3.19 -10.04 7.04
C GLU A 26 -2.29 -8.92 7.56
N ALA A 27 -1.90 -9.04 8.83
CA ALA A 27 -1.05 -8.12 9.57
C ALA A 27 -0.32 -8.88 10.70
N PRO A 28 0.76 -8.34 11.30
CA PRO A 28 1.47 -9.00 12.38
C PRO A 28 0.54 -9.42 13.53
N HIS A 29 0.74 -10.63 14.03
CA HIS A 29 0.06 -11.11 15.24
C HIS A 29 0.69 -10.45 16.47
N ASN A 30 -0.12 -9.86 17.32
CA ASN A 30 0.36 -9.30 18.58
C ASN A 30 0.60 -10.43 19.58
N ILE A 31 1.86 -10.60 20.05
CA ILE A 31 2.27 -11.63 21.01
C ILE A 31 2.19 -11.07 22.43
N ALA A 32 2.82 -9.92 22.66
CA ALA A 32 2.85 -9.26 23.96
C ALA A 32 2.91 -7.75 23.82
N TRP A 33 2.24 -7.05 24.68
CA TRP A 33 2.27 -5.59 24.81
C TRP A 33 2.34 -5.22 26.27
N GLY A 34 3.09 -4.18 26.60
CA GLY A 34 3.17 -3.70 27.97
C GLY A 34 3.84 -2.35 28.09
N ARG A 35 3.91 -1.88 29.35
CA ARG A 35 4.57 -0.64 29.72
C ARG A 35 5.82 -0.91 30.55
N LEU A 36 6.86 -0.21 30.22
CA LEU A 36 8.10 -0.15 31.01
C LEU A 36 8.06 1.06 31.94
N GLN A 37 9.02 1.12 32.84
CA GLN A 37 9.25 2.30 33.66
C GLN A 37 9.41 3.54 32.80
N ARG A 38 8.98 4.71 33.32
CA ARG A 38 8.97 6.01 32.63
C ARG A 38 8.01 6.08 31.43
N GLY A 39 6.95 5.26 31.40
CA GLY A 39 5.87 5.35 30.42
C GLY A 39 6.21 4.88 29.00
N ARG A 40 7.40 4.27 28.78
CA ARG A 40 7.73 3.62 27.51
C ARG A 40 6.89 2.36 27.33
N GLU A 41 6.44 2.13 26.11
CA GLU A 41 5.67 0.93 25.77
C GLU A 41 6.45 0.05 24.80
N TYR A 42 6.16 -1.24 24.85
CA TYR A 42 6.68 -2.22 23.89
C TYR A 42 5.54 -3.02 23.27
N LEU A 43 5.78 -3.51 22.07
CA LEU A 43 4.92 -4.45 21.37
C LEU A 43 5.81 -5.51 20.73
N PHE A 44 5.58 -6.78 21.08
CA PHE A 44 6.11 -7.93 20.35
C PHE A 44 5.04 -8.47 19.44
N SER A 45 5.39 -8.69 18.20
CA SER A 45 4.51 -9.27 17.19
C SER A 45 5.25 -10.33 16.38
N THR A 46 4.50 -11.23 15.74
CA THR A 46 5.08 -12.21 14.83
C THR A 46 5.74 -11.53 13.64
N ALA A 47 6.80 -12.14 13.12
CA ALA A 47 7.28 -11.83 11.79
C ALA A 47 6.20 -12.22 10.76
N VAL A 48 6.05 -11.40 9.72
CA VAL A 48 5.16 -11.69 8.59
C VAL A 48 6.02 -12.19 7.44
N PRO A 49 5.69 -13.33 6.82
CA PRO A 49 6.45 -13.84 5.69
C PRO A 49 6.29 -12.98 4.44
N GLY A 50 7.23 -13.11 3.51
CA GLY A 50 7.19 -12.43 2.23
C GLY A 50 8.20 -11.30 2.09
N LEU A 51 8.22 -10.70 0.91
CA LEU A 51 9.10 -9.59 0.54
C LEU A 51 8.25 -8.35 0.29
N GLY A 52 8.80 -7.17 0.54
CA GLY A 52 8.18 -5.92 0.15
C GLY A 52 7.91 -5.86 -1.36
N ILE A 53 6.80 -5.26 -1.76
CA ILE A 53 6.45 -5.09 -3.18
C ILE A 53 7.55 -4.37 -3.96
N ASP A 54 8.25 -3.41 -3.35
CA ASP A 54 9.40 -2.74 -3.95
C ASP A 54 10.51 -3.72 -4.32
N ARG A 55 10.78 -4.72 -3.47
CA ARG A 55 11.75 -5.77 -3.74
C ARG A 55 11.29 -6.71 -4.85
N TRP A 56 10.01 -7.10 -4.85
CA TRP A 56 9.41 -7.88 -5.94
C TRP A 56 9.57 -7.18 -7.29
N LEU A 57 9.23 -5.88 -7.36
CA LEU A 57 9.27 -5.12 -8.61
C LEU A 57 10.69 -4.88 -9.14
N ARG A 58 11.69 -4.73 -8.25
CA ARG A 58 13.05 -4.40 -8.65
C ARG A 58 13.96 -5.60 -8.84
N ARG A 59 13.74 -6.70 -8.11
CA ARG A 59 14.67 -7.84 -8.08
C ARG A 59 14.06 -9.14 -8.56
N GLU A 60 12.91 -9.53 -8.00
CA GLU A 60 12.31 -10.83 -8.26
C GLU A 60 11.55 -10.87 -9.61
N LEU A 61 10.88 -9.78 -9.95
CA LEU A 61 10.06 -9.64 -11.16
C LEU A 61 10.35 -8.29 -11.86
N PRO A 62 11.59 -8.00 -12.28
CA PRO A 62 11.94 -6.71 -12.88
C PRO A 62 11.19 -6.47 -14.19
N ALA A 63 10.99 -5.20 -14.53
CA ALA A 63 10.40 -4.83 -15.81
C ALA A 63 11.31 -5.29 -16.98
N GLY A 64 10.70 -5.78 -18.06
CA GLY A 64 11.42 -6.24 -19.26
C GLY A 64 11.86 -7.70 -19.24
N HIS A 65 11.82 -8.41 -18.13
CA HIS A 65 12.15 -9.84 -18.09
C HIS A 65 10.95 -10.68 -18.56
N ARG A 66 11.05 -11.21 -19.80
CA ARG A 66 9.91 -11.86 -20.49
C ARG A 66 9.39 -13.10 -19.77
N GLY A 67 10.25 -13.91 -19.15
CA GLY A 67 9.89 -15.16 -18.47
C GLY A 67 8.99 -14.93 -17.24
N ASP A 68 9.09 -13.77 -16.60
CA ASP A 68 8.37 -13.45 -15.37
C ASP A 68 7.12 -12.58 -15.60
N LEU A 69 6.83 -12.21 -16.85
CA LEU A 69 5.70 -11.35 -17.18
C LEU A 69 4.34 -11.87 -16.64
N PRO A 70 4.00 -13.16 -16.74
CA PRO A 70 2.74 -13.65 -16.18
C PRO A 70 2.66 -13.42 -14.67
N ARG A 71 3.69 -13.82 -13.92
CA ARG A 71 3.75 -13.66 -12.47
C ARG A 71 3.75 -12.20 -12.04
N ARG A 72 4.46 -11.32 -12.77
CA ARG A 72 4.43 -9.87 -12.54
C ARG A 72 3.03 -9.29 -12.74
N ARG A 73 2.32 -9.73 -13.76
CA ARG A 73 0.92 -9.33 -14.02
C ARG A 73 -0.01 -9.79 -12.90
N ASP A 74 0.19 -10.99 -12.39
CA ASP A 74 -0.58 -11.53 -11.27
C ASP A 74 -0.29 -10.76 -9.99
N LEU A 75 0.98 -10.47 -9.67
CA LEU A 75 1.35 -9.62 -8.54
C LEU A 75 0.58 -8.30 -8.55
N LEU A 76 0.57 -7.60 -9.67
CA LEU A 76 -0.05 -6.26 -9.77
C LEU A 76 -1.57 -6.33 -9.73
N ARG A 77 -2.17 -7.34 -10.35
CA ARG A 77 -3.61 -7.58 -10.31
C ARG A 77 -4.08 -7.91 -8.90
N GLU A 78 -3.41 -8.85 -8.25
CA GLU A 78 -3.77 -9.30 -6.91
C GLU A 78 -3.47 -8.22 -5.84
N LEU A 79 -2.40 -7.44 -6.02
CA LEU A 79 -2.12 -6.26 -5.20
C LEU A 79 -3.24 -5.23 -5.31
N GLY A 80 -3.77 -4.99 -6.52
CA GLY A 80 -4.91 -4.10 -6.73
C GLY A 80 -6.15 -4.58 -5.98
N ILE A 81 -6.45 -5.88 -6.04
CA ILE A 81 -7.55 -6.49 -5.27
C ILE A 81 -7.33 -6.32 -3.76
N PHE A 82 -6.13 -6.60 -3.28
CA PHE A 82 -5.80 -6.49 -1.86
C PHE A 82 -5.97 -5.06 -1.33
N VAL A 83 -5.40 -4.07 -2.03
CA VAL A 83 -5.51 -2.65 -1.64
C VAL A 83 -6.95 -2.15 -1.80
N GLY A 84 -7.66 -2.62 -2.80
CA GLY A 84 -9.08 -2.28 -2.97
C GLY A 84 -9.93 -2.79 -1.80
N ARG A 85 -9.72 -4.04 -1.37
CA ARG A 85 -10.38 -4.59 -0.17
C ARG A 85 -10.04 -3.83 1.10
N LEU A 86 -8.76 -3.44 1.29
CA LEU A 86 -8.33 -2.60 2.40
C LEU A 86 -9.15 -1.31 2.46
N HIS A 87 -9.22 -0.59 1.33
CA HIS A 87 -9.93 0.68 1.24
C HIS A 87 -11.46 0.51 1.38
N HIS A 88 -12.03 -0.50 0.73
CA HIS A 88 -13.46 -0.82 0.84
C HIS A 88 -13.87 -1.18 2.28
N SER A 89 -12.99 -1.81 3.06
CA SER A 89 -13.20 -2.08 4.49
C SER A 89 -13.04 -0.84 5.38
N GLY A 90 -12.85 0.33 4.80
CA GLY A 90 -12.72 1.61 5.50
C GLY A 90 -11.32 1.90 6.02
N PHE A 91 -10.33 1.03 5.80
CA PHE A 91 -8.97 1.27 6.29
C PHE A 91 -8.16 2.13 5.34
N ILE A 92 -7.47 3.10 5.92
CA ILE A 92 -6.42 3.88 5.29
C ILE A 92 -5.11 3.59 6.01
N HIS A 93 -4.12 3.12 5.28
CA HIS A 93 -2.78 2.93 5.81
C HIS A 93 -2.05 4.29 5.89
N GLY A 94 -1.51 4.60 7.05
CA GLY A 94 -0.87 5.92 7.27
C GLY A 94 0.38 6.15 6.42
N ASP A 95 1.03 5.07 5.94
CA ASP A 95 2.21 5.09 5.08
C ASP A 95 2.22 3.88 4.12
N LEU A 96 1.32 3.87 3.13
CA LEU A 96 1.13 2.76 2.18
C LEU A 96 2.23 2.76 1.10
N ARG A 97 3.49 2.67 1.52
CA ARG A 97 4.60 2.44 0.58
C ARG A 97 4.68 0.96 0.21
N THR A 98 5.23 0.70 -0.94
CA THR A 98 5.42 -0.67 -1.44
C THR A 98 6.30 -1.55 -0.53
N GLY A 99 7.21 -0.95 0.26
CA GLY A 99 7.98 -1.66 1.29
C GLY A 99 7.16 -2.09 2.52
N ASN A 100 6.00 -1.44 2.77
CA ASN A 100 5.10 -1.76 3.90
C ASN A 100 3.97 -2.73 3.51
N VAL A 101 3.93 -3.15 2.25
CA VAL A 101 3.07 -4.22 1.75
C VAL A 101 3.97 -5.40 1.42
N LEU A 102 3.88 -6.45 2.22
CA LEU A 102 4.61 -7.70 1.97
C LEU A 102 3.79 -8.61 1.07
N ALA A 103 4.47 -9.33 0.19
CA ALA A 103 3.87 -10.37 -0.63
C ALA A 103 4.70 -11.65 -0.57
N GLU A 104 4.02 -12.78 -0.47
CA GLU A 104 4.58 -14.13 -0.55
C GLU A 104 3.93 -14.88 -1.70
N TRP A 105 4.75 -15.54 -2.54
CA TRP A 105 4.24 -16.41 -3.58
C TRP A 105 4.03 -17.81 -3.02
N GLN A 106 2.79 -18.25 -2.89
CA GLN A 106 2.44 -19.55 -2.34
C GLN A 106 1.26 -20.17 -3.08
N GLY A 107 1.40 -21.42 -3.49
CA GLY A 107 0.31 -22.15 -4.14
C GLY A 107 -0.21 -21.50 -5.43
N GLY A 108 0.67 -20.90 -6.25
CA GLY A 108 0.30 -20.29 -7.52
C GLY A 108 -0.38 -18.91 -7.43
N ARG A 109 -0.34 -18.26 -6.26
CA ARG A 109 -0.91 -16.91 -6.03
C ARG A 109 -0.09 -16.13 -5.02
N PHE A 110 -0.30 -14.81 -5.00
CA PHE A 110 0.30 -13.94 -4.00
C PHE A 110 -0.61 -13.84 -2.76
N ARG A 111 0.01 -13.92 -1.59
CA ARG A 111 -0.59 -13.54 -0.31
C ARG A 111 0.03 -12.24 0.14
N PHE A 112 -0.80 -11.32 0.61
CA PHE A 112 -0.36 -9.98 1.00
C PHE A 112 -0.60 -9.74 2.47
N ALA A 113 0.31 -8.96 3.09
CA ALA A 113 0.15 -8.49 4.45
C ALA A 113 0.63 -7.05 4.59
N LEU A 114 0.10 -6.34 5.58
CA LEU A 114 0.51 -4.96 5.93
C LEU A 114 1.37 -4.96 7.18
N ILE A 115 2.44 -4.17 7.14
CA ILE A 115 3.30 -3.87 8.29
C ILE A 115 3.35 -2.36 8.54
N ASP A 116 3.91 -1.95 9.68
CA ASP A 116 4.02 -0.53 10.08
C ASP A 116 2.65 0.17 10.27
N ASN A 117 1.76 -0.50 10.99
CA ASN A 117 0.34 -0.13 11.09
C ASN A 117 0.01 0.95 12.12
N GLU A 118 0.98 1.56 12.82
CA GLU A 118 0.73 2.52 13.89
C GLU A 118 0.03 3.82 13.47
N ARG A 119 0.01 4.11 12.17
CA ARG A 119 -0.59 5.34 11.59
C ARG A 119 -1.89 5.09 10.83
N ASN A 120 -2.41 3.88 10.89
CA ASN A 120 -3.65 3.56 10.20
C ASN A 120 -4.82 4.36 10.77
N SER A 121 -5.85 4.52 9.98
CA SER A 121 -7.14 5.06 10.41
C SER A 121 -8.26 4.25 9.75
N ARG A 122 -9.42 4.23 10.40
CA ARG A 122 -10.62 3.61 9.87
C ARG A 122 -11.71 4.65 9.70
N HIS A 123 -12.44 4.56 8.61
CA HIS A 123 -13.53 5.44 8.22
C HIS A 123 -14.67 4.60 7.68
N ASP A 124 -15.91 5.03 7.87
CA ASP A 124 -17.07 4.35 7.25
C ASP A 124 -16.98 4.43 5.72
N MET A 125 -16.59 5.60 5.22
CA MET A 125 -16.17 5.80 3.83
C MET A 125 -14.84 6.56 3.81
N PRO A 126 -13.77 5.99 3.26
CA PRO A 126 -12.48 6.65 3.22
C PRO A 126 -12.53 7.97 2.42
N PRO A 127 -12.09 9.10 3.00
CA PRO A 127 -12.04 10.37 2.30
C PRO A 127 -11.16 10.29 1.04
N GLY A 128 -11.62 10.84 -0.09
CA GLY A 128 -10.90 10.81 -1.37
C GLY A 128 -9.45 11.29 -1.29
N LYS A 129 -9.17 12.31 -0.48
CA LYS A 129 -7.81 12.81 -0.22
C LYS A 129 -6.90 11.76 0.42
N LEU A 130 -7.42 10.88 1.28
CA LEU A 130 -6.66 9.82 1.93
C LEU A 130 -6.44 8.64 0.97
N LEU A 131 -7.44 8.28 0.17
CA LEU A 131 -7.32 7.31 -0.92
C LEU A 131 -6.24 7.75 -1.91
N LEU A 132 -6.32 9.00 -2.36
CA LEU A 132 -5.35 9.62 -3.27
C LEU A 132 -3.92 9.54 -2.71
N LYS A 133 -3.74 9.84 -1.42
CA LYS A 133 -2.43 9.73 -0.76
C LYS A 133 -1.91 8.30 -0.75
N ASN A 134 -2.74 7.32 -0.42
CA ASN A 134 -2.32 5.90 -0.41
C ASN A 134 -1.94 5.41 -1.80
N LEU A 135 -2.74 5.71 -2.82
CA LEU A 135 -2.43 5.36 -4.20
C LEU A 135 -1.18 6.08 -4.71
N MET A 136 -0.98 7.35 -4.36
CA MET A 136 0.25 8.07 -4.66
C MET A 136 1.48 7.38 -4.04
N GLN A 137 1.39 6.92 -2.78
CA GLN A 137 2.50 6.24 -2.10
C GLN A 137 2.88 4.92 -2.79
N LEU A 138 1.90 4.15 -3.28
CA LEU A 138 2.15 2.95 -4.08
C LEU A 138 2.72 3.26 -5.46
N ASN A 139 2.40 4.43 -6.02
CA ASN A 139 2.90 4.89 -7.30
C ASN A 139 4.33 5.49 -7.27
N MET A 140 4.99 5.52 -6.12
CA MET A 140 6.35 6.08 -5.95
C MET A 140 7.44 5.18 -6.55
N HIS A 141 7.27 4.82 -7.82
CA HIS A 141 8.19 4.08 -8.65
C HIS A 141 8.44 4.83 -9.96
N THR A 142 9.66 4.73 -10.51
CA THR A 142 9.95 5.33 -11.81
C THR A 142 9.21 4.60 -12.94
N PRO A 143 9.05 5.19 -14.13
CA PRO A 143 8.43 4.53 -15.27
C PRO A 143 9.14 3.23 -15.71
N GLU A 144 10.45 3.14 -15.48
CA GLU A 144 11.27 1.96 -15.76
C GLU A 144 10.99 0.82 -14.77
N GLU A 145 10.75 1.15 -13.49
CA GLU A 145 10.42 0.17 -12.46
C GLU A 145 8.98 -0.32 -12.58
N LEU A 146 8.05 0.56 -12.93
CA LEU A 146 6.61 0.28 -13.00
C LEU A 146 6.01 0.95 -14.23
N SER A 147 5.75 0.17 -15.27
CA SER A 147 5.24 0.65 -16.56
C SER A 147 3.79 1.16 -16.46
N ARG A 148 3.33 1.89 -17.47
CA ARG A 148 1.92 2.34 -17.56
C ARG A 148 0.95 1.15 -17.53
N SER A 149 1.27 0.06 -18.24
CA SER A 149 0.43 -1.14 -18.28
C SER A 149 0.38 -1.86 -16.93
N ASP A 150 1.47 -1.82 -16.16
CA ASP A 150 1.50 -2.35 -14.80
C ASP A 150 0.60 -1.55 -13.85
N ARG A 151 0.70 -0.22 -13.90
CA ARG A 151 -0.16 0.69 -13.12
C ARG A 151 -1.63 0.51 -13.48
N TRP A 152 -1.92 0.35 -14.77
CA TRP A 152 -3.29 0.11 -15.24
C TRP A 152 -3.86 -1.20 -14.69
N ARG A 153 -3.09 -2.31 -14.71
CA ARG A 153 -3.53 -3.61 -14.15
C ARG A 153 -3.86 -3.52 -12.66
N PHE A 154 -2.99 -2.89 -11.90
CA PHE A 154 -3.23 -2.62 -10.49
C PHE A 154 -4.51 -1.81 -10.31
N PHE A 155 -4.62 -0.69 -11.01
CA PHE A 155 -5.72 0.24 -10.88
C PHE A 155 -7.06 -0.38 -11.25
N GLU A 156 -7.17 -1.10 -12.37
CA GLU A 156 -8.39 -1.80 -12.78
C GLU A 156 -8.86 -2.80 -11.71
N SER A 157 -7.93 -3.52 -11.10
CA SER A 157 -8.27 -4.48 -10.04
C SER A 157 -8.69 -3.78 -8.75
N TRP A 158 -8.06 -2.67 -8.41
CA TRP A 158 -8.42 -1.82 -7.28
C TRP A 158 -9.82 -1.21 -7.47
N ARG A 159 -10.09 -0.59 -8.61
CA ARG A 159 -11.37 0.03 -8.93
C ARG A 159 -12.54 -0.93 -8.78
N ARG A 160 -12.40 -2.16 -9.23
CA ARG A 160 -13.44 -3.19 -9.13
C ARG A 160 -13.83 -3.52 -7.68
N GLN A 161 -13.00 -3.21 -6.70
CA GLN A 161 -13.31 -3.36 -5.28
C GLN A 161 -14.01 -2.11 -4.71
N MET A 162 -13.81 -0.94 -5.33
CA MET A 162 -14.31 0.36 -4.86
C MET A 162 -15.65 0.70 -5.52
N ARG A 163 -16.69 -0.04 -5.13
CA ARG A 163 -18.03 0.08 -5.73
C ARG A 163 -18.72 1.41 -5.44
N GLU A 164 -18.24 2.14 -4.43
CA GLU A 164 -18.75 3.45 -4.00
C GLU A 164 -18.30 4.58 -4.90
N LEU A 165 -17.26 4.37 -5.72
CA LEU A 165 -16.74 5.34 -6.66
C LEU A 165 -17.31 5.13 -8.06
N SER A 166 -17.79 6.19 -8.67
CA SER A 166 -18.08 6.18 -10.10
C SER A 166 -16.81 5.98 -10.93
N ASP A 167 -16.97 5.54 -12.17
CA ASP A 167 -15.84 5.34 -13.09
C ASP A 167 -15.02 6.62 -13.31
N ILE A 168 -15.68 7.77 -13.32
CA ILE A 168 -15.05 9.09 -13.50
C ILE A 168 -14.20 9.43 -12.27
N GLU A 169 -14.76 9.31 -11.06
CA GLU A 169 -14.04 9.55 -9.81
C GLU A 169 -12.83 8.64 -9.67
N ALA A 170 -13.02 7.35 -9.95
CA ALA A 170 -11.93 6.38 -9.89
C ALA A 170 -10.79 6.75 -10.85
N ARG A 171 -11.10 7.15 -12.11
CA ARG A 171 -10.10 7.60 -13.08
C ARG A 171 -9.38 8.86 -12.63
N LEU A 172 -10.11 9.84 -12.09
CA LEU A 172 -9.51 11.06 -11.55
C LEU A 172 -8.51 10.73 -10.43
N VAL A 173 -8.91 9.89 -9.48
CA VAL A 173 -8.03 9.44 -8.39
C VAL A 173 -6.77 8.74 -8.94
N ALA A 174 -6.89 7.92 -9.99
CA ALA A 174 -5.75 7.25 -10.62
C ALA A 174 -4.77 8.25 -11.24
N VAL A 175 -5.28 9.17 -12.06
CA VAL A 175 -4.46 10.18 -12.75
C VAL A 175 -3.78 11.10 -11.73
N GLU A 176 -4.53 11.64 -10.79
CA GLU A 176 -4.03 12.53 -9.74
C GLU A 176 -2.95 11.84 -8.88
N SER A 177 -3.17 10.57 -8.48
CA SER A 177 -2.20 9.83 -7.68
C SER A 177 -0.89 9.60 -8.45
N TYR A 178 -0.99 9.30 -9.75
CA TYR A 178 0.17 9.17 -10.63
C TYR A 178 0.93 10.49 -10.78
N GLN A 179 0.24 11.56 -11.14
CA GLN A 179 0.86 12.87 -11.30
C GLN A 179 1.53 13.36 -10.02
N TRP A 180 0.88 13.15 -8.88
CA TRP A 180 1.46 13.50 -7.58
C TRP A 180 2.73 12.68 -7.29
N ALA A 181 2.72 11.38 -7.57
CA ALA A 181 3.90 10.53 -7.41
C ALA A 181 5.05 10.99 -8.31
N MET A 182 4.79 11.30 -9.58
CA MET A 182 5.81 11.76 -10.52
C MET A 182 6.41 13.11 -10.10
N ARG A 183 5.59 14.08 -9.70
CA ARG A 183 6.09 15.35 -9.13
C ARG A 183 6.99 15.14 -7.91
N ARG A 184 6.64 14.19 -7.03
CA ARG A 184 7.47 13.87 -5.86
C ARG A 184 8.76 13.14 -6.22
N LEU A 185 8.76 12.30 -7.23
CA LEU A 185 9.98 11.64 -7.73
C LEU A 185 10.91 12.64 -8.39
N ALA A 186 10.39 13.56 -9.22
CA ALA A 186 11.15 14.65 -9.81
C ALA A 186 11.80 15.52 -8.74
N ALA A 187 11.03 15.97 -7.75
CA ALA A 187 11.56 16.77 -6.63
C ALA A 187 12.63 16.05 -5.79
N LYS A 188 12.75 14.73 -5.91
CA LYS A 188 13.80 13.92 -5.27
C LYS A 188 14.96 13.57 -6.21
N GLY A 189 14.98 14.10 -7.43
CA GLY A 189 15.98 13.79 -8.45
C GLY A 189 15.98 12.32 -8.88
N LYS A 190 14.82 11.66 -8.86
CA LYS A 190 14.68 10.22 -9.17
C LYS A 190 14.11 9.96 -10.57
N LEU A 191 13.74 10.98 -11.32
CA LEU A 191 13.35 10.87 -12.72
C LEU A 191 14.52 11.32 -13.59
N ALA A 192 14.79 10.59 -14.69
CA ALA A 192 15.74 11.03 -15.70
C ALA A 192 15.26 12.34 -16.34
N ASP A 193 16.19 13.26 -16.61
CA ASP A 193 15.88 14.48 -17.37
C ASP A 193 15.27 14.10 -18.72
N GLY A 194 14.09 14.64 -19.02
CA GLY A 194 13.34 14.35 -20.24
C GLY A 194 12.10 13.45 -20.07
N SER A 195 11.83 12.93 -18.88
CA SER A 195 10.58 12.19 -18.59
C SER A 195 9.38 13.12 -18.31
N GLU A 196 9.33 14.29 -18.94
CA GLU A 196 8.14 15.15 -18.91
C GLU A 196 6.99 14.43 -19.63
N TRP A 197 6.05 13.97 -18.86
CA TRP A 197 4.78 13.48 -19.39
C TRP A 197 3.92 14.69 -19.75
N VAL A 198 4.03 15.15 -21.01
CA VAL A 198 3.07 16.09 -21.59
C VAL A 198 1.81 15.29 -21.85
N GLY A 199 0.77 15.52 -21.04
CA GLY A 199 -0.55 15.02 -21.30
C GLY A 199 -1.07 15.63 -22.63
N LYS A 200 -1.30 14.78 -23.61
CA LYS A 200 -2.19 15.03 -24.73
C LYS A 200 -3.48 14.27 -24.50
#